data_375ec5bb618c787fb9c5b633aaa7c2f3
#
_entry.id   375ec5bb618c787fb9c5b633aaa7c2f3
#
_cell.length_a   1.000
_cell.length_b   1.000
_cell.length_c   1.000
_cell.angle_alpha   90.00
_cell.angle_beta   90.00
_cell.angle_gamma   90.00
#
_symmetry.space_group_name_H-M   'P 1'
#
loop_
_entity.id
_entity.type
_entity.pdbx_description
1 polymer ?
#
loop_
_entity_poly.entity_id
_entity_poly.type
_entity_poly.pdbx_seq_one_letter_code
_entity_poly.pdbx_strand_id
1 'polypeptide(L)'
;MADQQLPAEQVDGIRDSYAFDEPAIDLGVLDNGGEPVTDARIRIPLRMVARHGLIAGATGTGKTVTLQLLAESLSSAGVPVLAADIEGDLSGIALPGVPGDRLAARTAANGQAWEPRANPVEFFALGGRGSGIPLRATVSS
;
A
#
# COMPACT_ATOMS: atom_id res chain seq x y z
N MET A 1 -5.58 20.79 16.00
CA MET A 1 -6.97 20.75 15.52
C MET A 1 -7.61 19.63 16.30
N ALA A 2 -8.68 19.89 17.04
CA ALA A 2 -9.41 18.83 17.71
C ALA A 2 -9.94 17.87 16.63
N ASP A 3 -9.67 16.59 16.80
CA ASP A 3 -10.20 15.53 15.95
C ASP A 3 -11.72 15.57 16.03
N GLN A 4 -12.33 16.23 15.06
CA GLN A 4 -13.78 16.31 14.98
C GLN A 4 -14.27 15.01 14.36
N GLN A 5 -14.98 14.23 15.15
CA GLN A 5 -15.61 13.01 14.63
C GLN A 5 -16.67 13.33 13.58
N LEU A 6 -16.69 12.56 12.52
CA LEU A 6 -17.72 12.64 11.49
C LEU A 6 -19.06 12.10 12.04
N PRO A 7 -20.18 12.71 11.65
CA PRO A 7 -21.50 12.17 11.92
C PRO A 7 -21.68 10.77 11.31
N ALA A 8 -22.53 9.93 11.92
CA ALA A 8 -22.79 8.57 11.46
C ALA A 8 -23.21 8.49 9.99
N GLU A 9 -24.06 9.41 9.53
CA GLU A 9 -24.48 9.49 8.12
C GLU A 9 -23.31 9.68 7.14
N GLN A 10 -22.29 10.46 7.51
CA GLN A 10 -21.10 10.63 6.68
C GLN A 10 -20.21 9.39 6.71
N VAL A 11 -20.09 8.73 7.85
CA VAL A 11 -19.39 7.44 7.98
C VAL A 11 -20.05 6.39 7.11
N ASP A 12 -21.38 6.29 7.13
CA ASP A 12 -22.15 5.37 6.29
C ASP A 12 -21.96 5.68 4.80
N GLY A 13 -22.02 6.95 4.43
CA GLY A 13 -21.77 7.40 3.05
C GLY A 13 -20.37 7.05 2.54
N ILE A 14 -19.34 7.15 3.40
CA ILE A 14 -17.98 6.71 3.08
C ILE A 14 -17.94 5.18 2.92
N ARG A 15 -18.50 4.44 3.86
CA ARG A 15 -18.56 2.97 3.81
C ARG A 15 -19.15 2.50 2.48
N ASP A 16 -20.32 3.04 2.11
CA ASP A 16 -21.03 2.68 0.88
C ASP A 16 -20.25 3.07 -0.39
N SER A 17 -19.57 4.21 -0.37
CA SER A 17 -18.78 4.69 -1.51
C SER A 17 -17.57 3.81 -1.83
N TYR A 18 -17.07 3.06 -0.87
CA TYR A 18 -15.92 2.14 -1.02
C TYR A 18 -16.32 0.66 -0.95
N ALA A 19 -17.61 0.34 -0.90
CA ALA A 19 -18.15 -1.02 -0.95
C ALA A 19 -18.22 -1.49 -2.42
N PHE A 20 -17.22 -2.28 -2.84
CA PHE A 20 -17.16 -2.83 -4.20
C PHE A 20 -17.36 -4.34 -4.16
N ASP A 21 -18.22 -4.87 -5.04
CA ASP A 21 -18.43 -6.31 -5.25
C ASP A 21 -17.34 -6.95 -6.13
N GLU A 22 -16.55 -6.14 -6.81
CA GLU A 22 -15.45 -6.55 -7.67
C GLU A 22 -14.11 -6.64 -6.89
N PRO A 23 -13.10 -7.35 -7.43
CA PRO A 23 -11.77 -7.39 -6.84
C PRO A 23 -11.19 -6.00 -6.63
N ALA A 24 -10.73 -5.72 -5.41
CA ALA A 24 -10.22 -4.42 -5.02
C ALA A 24 -9.02 -4.56 -4.07
N ILE A 25 -8.12 -3.57 -4.12
CA ILE A 25 -7.04 -3.41 -3.16
C ILE A 25 -7.60 -2.74 -1.91
N ASP A 26 -7.32 -3.33 -0.76
CA ASP A 26 -7.66 -2.77 0.54
C ASP A 26 -6.51 -1.88 1.03
N LEU A 27 -6.77 -0.59 1.19
CA LEU A 27 -5.79 0.39 1.67
C LEU A 27 -5.83 0.58 3.19
N GLY A 28 -6.93 0.18 3.83
CA GLY A 28 -7.13 0.36 5.26
C GLY A 28 -8.57 0.65 5.62
N VAL A 29 -8.77 1.39 6.71
CA VAL A 29 -10.08 1.76 7.24
C VAL A 29 -10.17 3.28 7.45
N LEU A 30 -11.39 3.78 7.53
CA LEU A 30 -11.63 5.16 7.92
C LEU A 30 -11.13 5.38 9.37
N ASP A 31 -10.35 6.43 9.55
CA ASP A 31 -10.05 7.00 10.88
C ASP A 31 -11.06 8.11 11.18
N ASN A 32 -11.83 7.94 12.24
CA ASN A 32 -12.85 8.91 12.64
C ASN A 32 -12.50 9.52 14.01
N GLY A 33 -11.73 10.59 13.99
CA GLY A 33 -11.31 11.28 15.20
C GLY A 33 -10.32 10.47 16.05
N GLY A 34 -9.41 9.74 15.41
CA GLY A 34 -8.42 8.88 16.06
C GLY A 34 -8.89 7.45 16.34
N GLU A 35 -10.15 7.14 16.01
CA GLU A 35 -10.73 5.80 16.19
C GLU A 35 -10.95 5.13 14.82
N PRO A 36 -10.36 3.94 14.57
CA PRO A 36 -10.53 3.22 13.31
C PRO A 36 -11.93 2.62 13.22
N VAL A 37 -12.62 2.91 12.12
CA VAL A 37 -13.94 2.34 11.79
C VAL A 37 -13.72 1.11 10.91
N THR A 38 -13.61 -0.06 11.52
CA THR A 38 -13.13 -1.30 10.87
C THR A 38 -14.00 -1.81 9.74
N ASP A 39 -15.28 -1.47 9.71
CA ASP A 39 -16.25 -1.81 8.66
C ASP A 39 -16.33 -0.75 7.54
N ALA A 40 -15.78 0.45 7.74
CA ALA A 40 -15.62 1.46 6.71
C ALA A 40 -14.27 1.29 5.99
N ARG A 41 -14.16 0.23 5.16
CA ARG A 41 -12.93 -0.12 4.43
C ARG A 41 -12.70 0.82 3.27
N ILE A 42 -11.47 1.34 3.15
CA ILE A 42 -11.05 2.18 2.03
C ILE A 42 -10.39 1.29 0.98
N ARG A 43 -11.03 1.16 -0.18
CA ARG A 43 -10.64 0.18 -1.21
C ARG A 43 -10.52 0.84 -2.59
N ILE A 44 -9.64 0.28 -3.43
CA ILE A 44 -9.50 0.69 -4.85
C ILE A 44 -9.80 -0.52 -5.72
N PRO A 45 -10.81 -0.46 -6.59
CA PRO A 45 -11.08 -1.52 -7.56
C PRO A 45 -9.89 -1.77 -8.49
N LEU A 46 -9.52 -3.01 -8.74
CA LEU A 46 -8.37 -3.35 -9.61
C LEU A 46 -8.49 -2.73 -11.01
N ARG A 47 -9.68 -2.62 -11.56
CA ARG A 47 -9.91 -1.97 -12.86
C ARG A 47 -9.51 -0.48 -12.89
N MET A 48 -9.43 0.16 -11.74
CA MET A 48 -9.04 1.58 -11.64
C MET A 48 -7.52 1.77 -11.51
N VAL A 49 -6.76 0.72 -11.21
CA VAL A 49 -5.30 0.81 -11.01
C VAL A 49 -4.54 1.04 -12.32
N ALA A 50 -5.16 0.82 -13.49
CA ALA A 50 -4.59 1.17 -14.79
C ALA A 50 -4.48 2.70 -15.03
N ARG A 51 -4.83 3.52 -14.04
CA ARG A 51 -4.77 4.99 -14.08
C ARG A 51 -3.59 5.52 -13.28
N HIS A 52 -3.28 6.79 -13.50
CA HIS A 52 -2.27 7.49 -12.71
C HIS A 52 -2.78 7.75 -11.29
N GLY A 53 -1.91 7.63 -10.32
CA GLY A 53 -2.17 7.93 -8.92
C GLY A 53 -1.06 8.81 -8.33
N LEU A 54 -1.37 9.50 -7.24
CA LEU A 54 -0.42 10.29 -6.48
C LEU A 54 -0.53 9.90 -5.01
N ILE A 55 0.61 9.52 -4.41
CA ILE A 55 0.74 9.34 -2.96
C ILE A 55 1.53 10.53 -2.42
N ALA A 56 0.84 11.43 -1.74
CA ALA A 56 1.44 12.65 -1.19
C ALA A 56 1.35 12.66 0.34
N GLY A 57 2.33 13.30 0.97
CA GLY A 57 2.40 13.45 2.42
C GLY A 57 3.77 13.92 2.88
N ALA A 58 3.89 14.43 4.10
CA ALA A 58 5.16 14.79 4.73
C ALA A 58 6.04 13.55 4.98
N THR A 59 7.29 13.78 5.35
CA THR A 59 8.20 12.70 5.76
C THR A 59 7.64 11.98 7.00
N GLY A 60 7.70 10.65 7.00
CA GLY A 60 7.21 9.84 8.13
C GLY A 60 5.70 9.58 8.14
N THR A 61 4.92 10.06 7.17
CA THR A 61 3.46 9.83 7.10
C THR A 61 3.05 8.48 6.51
N GLY A 62 4.01 7.65 6.11
CA GLY A 62 3.73 6.30 5.60
C GLY A 62 3.59 6.19 4.08
N LYS A 63 4.07 7.17 3.30
CA LYS A 63 4.03 7.11 1.82
C LYS A 63 4.65 5.82 1.26
N THR A 64 5.86 5.48 1.71
CA THR A 64 6.57 4.27 1.28
C THR A 64 5.81 3.00 1.68
N VAL A 65 5.24 2.96 2.89
CA VAL A 65 4.40 1.84 3.34
C VAL A 65 3.16 1.68 2.47
N THR A 66 2.51 2.78 2.08
CA THR A 66 1.37 2.75 1.16
C THR A 66 1.77 2.22 -0.22
N LEU A 67 2.94 2.64 -0.72
CA LEU A 67 3.46 2.15 -2.00
C LEU A 67 3.81 0.65 -1.95
N GLN A 68 4.42 0.19 -0.85
CA GLN A 68 4.66 -1.23 -0.59
C GLN A 68 3.35 -2.03 -0.58
N LEU A 69 2.34 -1.56 0.16
CA LEU A 69 1.02 -2.20 0.23
C LEU A 69 0.37 -2.33 -1.16
N LEU A 70 0.46 -1.29 -1.99
CA LEU A 70 -0.05 -1.33 -3.37
C LEU A 70 0.71 -2.35 -4.21
N ALA A 71 2.05 -2.36 -4.15
CA ALA A 71 2.90 -3.29 -4.89
C ALA A 71 2.62 -4.75 -4.49
N GLU A 72 2.54 -5.04 -3.19
CA GLU A 72 2.22 -6.36 -2.65
C GLU A 72 0.81 -6.82 -3.06
N SER A 73 -0.18 -5.92 -2.96
CA SER A 73 -1.56 -6.24 -3.31
C SER A 73 -1.73 -6.52 -4.81
N LEU A 74 -1.07 -5.73 -5.66
CA LEU A 74 -1.05 -5.95 -7.11
C LEU A 74 -0.35 -7.26 -7.48
N SER A 75 0.82 -7.52 -6.91
CA SER A 75 1.56 -8.77 -7.10
C SER A 75 0.73 -9.97 -6.68
N SER A 76 0.02 -9.88 -5.55
CA SER A 76 -0.89 -10.93 -5.05
C SER A 76 -2.09 -11.16 -5.98
N ALA A 77 -2.53 -10.12 -6.69
CA ALA A 77 -3.57 -10.22 -7.71
C ALA A 77 -3.05 -10.69 -9.09
N GLY A 78 -1.76 -11.05 -9.18
CA GLY A 78 -1.14 -11.50 -10.43
C GLY A 78 -0.75 -10.38 -11.40
N VAL A 79 -0.73 -9.13 -10.95
CA VAL A 79 -0.34 -7.97 -11.75
C VAL A 79 1.14 -7.69 -11.55
N PRO A 80 1.97 -7.70 -12.61
CA PRO A 80 3.38 -7.36 -12.51
C PRO A 80 3.56 -5.88 -12.17
N VAL A 81 4.46 -5.59 -11.23
CA VAL A 81 4.76 -4.23 -10.75
C VAL A 81 6.21 -3.90 -11.06
N LEU A 82 6.44 -2.75 -11.69
CA LEU A 82 7.78 -2.17 -11.83
C LEU A 82 7.88 -0.94 -10.91
N ALA A 83 8.86 -0.94 -10.03
CA ALA A 83 9.14 0.19 -9.15
C ALA A 83 10.56 0.70 -9.35
N ALA A 84 10.73 2.03 -9.45
CA ALA A 84 12.02 2.68 -9.40
C ALA A 84 12.27 3.16 -7.97
N ASP A 85 13.33 2.65 -7.34
CA ASP A 85 13.67 2.92 -5.96
C ASP A 85 15.11 3.45 -5.88
N ILE A 86 15.27 4.71 -5.52
CA ILE A 86 16.56 5.37 -5.41
C ILE A 86 17.16 5.17 -4.01
N GLU A 87 16.32 5.13 -2.99
CA GLU A 87 16.72 5.07 -1.58
C GLU A 87 16.83 3.63 -1.05
N GLY A 88 16.21 2.66 -1.75
CA GLY A 88 16.22 1.24 -1.36
C GLY A 88 15.12 0.85 -0.36
N ASP A 89 14.20 1.76 -0.07
CA ASP A 89 13.14 1.56 0.93
C ASP A 89 12.12 0.49 0.54
N LEU A 90 11.95 0.23 -0.77
CA LEU A 90 11.01 -0.77 -1.28
C LEU A 90 11.57 -2.19 -1.26
N SER A 91 12.89 -2.36 -1.16
CA SER A 91 13.54 -3.68 -1.27
C SER A 91 13.09 -4.67 -0.18
N GLY A 92 12.61 -4.14 0.96
CA GLY A 92 12.11 -4.94 2.07
C GLY A 92 10.93 -5.87 1.72
N ILE A 93 10.16 -5.59 0.67
CA ILE A 93 9.03 -6.44 0.25
C ILE A 93 9.44 -7.83 -0.26
N ALA A 94 10.72 -8.03 -0.58
CA ALA A 94 11.27 -9.32 -0.97
C ALA A 94 11.39 -10.32 0.18
N LEU A 95 11.34 -9.85 1.42
CA LEU A 95 11.48 -10.66 2.63
C LEU A 95 10.18 -10.64 3.44
N PRO A 96 9.89 -11.72 4.19
CA PRO A 96 8.76 -11.70 5.11
C PRO A 96 8.94 -10.61 6.16
N GLY A 97 7.87 -9.88 6.47
CA GLY A 97 7.87 -8.92 7.55
C GLY A 97 8.14 -9.59 8.89
N VAL A 98 8.75 -8.86 9.84
CA VAL A 98 9.02 -9.36 11.18
C VAL A 98 7.83 -9.01 12.08
N PRO A 99 7.20 -10.01 12.72
CA PRO A 99 6.15 -9.76 13.72
C PRO A 99 6.67 -8.90 14.88
N GLY A 100 5.81 -8.04 15.41
CA GLY A 100 6.14 -7.23 16.57
C GLY A 100 4.88 -6.67 17.22
N ASP A 101 4.93 -6.38 18.52
CA ASP A 101 3.77 -5.97 19.32
C ASP A 101 3.07 -4.73 18.75
N ARG A 102 3.83 -3.74 18.28
CA ARG A 102 3.28 -2.53 17.68
C ARG A 102 2.52 -2.81 16.38
N LEU A 103 3.06 -3.70 15.54
CA LEU A 103 2.40 -4.12 14.31
C LEU A 103 1.13 -4.91 14.61
N ALA A 104 1.21 -5.86 15.54
CA ALA A 104 0.07 -6.67 15.96
C ALA A 104 -1.06 -5.80 16.52
N ALA A 105 -0.74 -4.84 17.40
CA ALA A 105 -1.72 -3.92 17.96
C ALA A 105 -2.39 -3.06 16.85
N ARG A 106 -1.62 -2.55 15.90
CA ARG A 106 -2.14 -1.72 14.81
C ARG A 106 -3.02 -2.51 13.85
N THR A 107 -2.61 -3.71 13.47
CA THR A 107 -3.39 -4.56 12.55
C THR A 107 -4.68 -5.04 13.21
N ALA A 108 -4.63 -5.38 14.51
CA ALA A 108 -5.82 -5.72 15.29
C ALA A 108 -6.81 -4.54 15.39
N ALA A 109 -6.32 -3.32 15.67
CA ALA A 109 -7.15 -2.12 15.74
C ALA A 109 -7.85 -1.82 14.41
N ASN A 110 -7.19 -2.08 13.28
CA ASN A 110 -7.74 -1.86 11.94
C ASN A 110 -8.56 -3.07 11.42
N GLY A 111 -8.73 -4.12 12.19
CA GLY A 111 -9.39 -5.36 11.75
C GLY A 111 -8.67 -6.01 10.55
N GLN A 112 -7.35 -5.87 10.45
CA GLN A 112 -6.54 -6.38 9.36
C GLN A 112 -5.94 -7.74 9.74
N ALA A 113 -6.18 -8.77 8.92
CA ALA A 113 -5.48 -10.04 9.02
C ALA A 113 -4.10 -9.90 8.37
N TRP A 114 -3.08 -9.64 9.18
CA TRP A 114 -1.69 -9.53 8.71
C TRP A 114 -0.92 -10.83 8.96
N GLU A 115 -0.22 -11.29 7.95
CA GLU A 115 0.68 -12.44 8.01
C GLU A 115 2.02 -12.09 7.35
N PRO A 116 3.17 -12.58 7.92
CA PRO A 116 4.47 -12.43 7.28
C PRO A 116 4.49 -13.09 5.91
N ARG A 117 4.79 -12.34 4.85
CA ARG A 117 4.83 -12.84 3.49
C ARG A 117 6.01 -12.25 2.73
N ALA A 118 6.72 -13.07 1.96
CA ALA A 118 7.66 -12.63 0.95
C ALA A 118 6.93 -12.49 -0.39
N ASN A 119 7.29 -11.48 -1.17
CA ASN A 119 6.81 -11.34 -2.53
C ASN A 119 7.89 -11.77 -3.54
N PRO A 120 7.53 -12.32 -4.71
CA PRO A 120 8.48 -12.60 -5.77
C PRO A 120 9.01 -11.29 -6.34
N VAL A 121 10.29 -11.00 -6.15
CA VAL A 121 10.93 -9.74 -6.57
C VAL A 121 12.19 -10.05 -7.37
N GLU A 122 12.34 -9.35 -8.50
CA GLU A 122 13.58 -9.31 -9.25
C GLU A 122 14.20 -7.92 -9.16
N PHE A 123 15.48 -7.84 -8.84
CA PHE A 123 16.19 -6.57 -8.70
C PHE A 123 16.99 -6.24 -9.95
N PHE A 124 16.86 -5.01 -10.42
CA PHE A 124 17.61 -4.47 -11.55
C PHE A 124 18.47 -3.29 -11.11
N ALA A 125 19.69 -3.23 -11.60
CA ALA A 125 20.62 -2.14 -11.34
C ALA A 125 20.80 -1.26 -12.59
N LEU A 126 20.34 0.00 -12.51
CA LEU A 126 20.55 0.99 -13.56
C LEU A 126 21.96 1.58 -13.46
N GLY A 127 22.68 1.65 -14.60
CA GLY A 127 24.00 2.25 -14.66
C GLY A 127 25.10 1.42 -14.00
N GLY A 128 24.87 0.14 -13.74
CA GLY A 128 25.87 -0.80 -13.22
C GLY A 128 26.28 -0.57 -11.76
N ARG A 129 25.47 0.15 -11.00
CA ARG A 129 25.65 0.35 -9.54
C ARG A 129 24.61 -0.47 -8.79
N GLY A 130 25.04 -1.20 -7.75
CA GLY A 130 24.16 -2.02 -6.92
C GLY A 130 24.24 -3.51 -7.22
N SER A 131 23.53 -4.32 -6.42
CA SER A 131 23.43 -5.79 -6.53
C SER A 131 22.11 -6.13 -7.20
N GLY A 132 22.14 -6.41 -8.50
CA GLY A 132 20.96 -6.80 -9.26
C GLY A 132 21.34 -7.05 -10.72
N ILE A 133 20.38 -7.45 -11.53
CA ILE A 133 20.61 -7.63 -12.97
C ILE A 133 20.92 -6.26 -13.59
N PRO A 134 22.11 -6.05 -14.20
CA PRO A 134 22.46 -4.76 -14.75
C PRO A 134 21.60 -4.42 -15.95
N LEU A 135 20.95 -3.25 -15.91
CA LEU A 135 20.21 -2.68 -17.02
C LEU A 135 20.94 -1.48 -17.61
N ARG A 136 20.91 -1.35 -18.92
CA ARG A 136 21.31 -0.15 -19.64
C ARG A 136 20.08 0.41 -20.36
N ALA A 137 19.77 1.65 -20.11
CA ALA A 137 18.79 2.36 -20.91
C ALA A 137 19.37 2.60 -22.31
N THR A 138 18.66 2.17 -23.34
CA THR A 138 18.99 2.52 -24.74
C THR A 138 18.12 3.69 -25.16
N VAL A 139 18.74 4.71 -25.73
CA VAL A 139 18.03 5.81 -26.38
C VAL A 139 17.97 5.46 -27.86
N SER A 140 16.77 5.22 -28.38
CA SER A 140 16.55 5.15 -29.83
C SER A 140 16.32 6.57 -30.35
N SER A 141 17.14 7.01 -31.28
CA SER A 141 16.93 8.24 -32.06
C SER A 141 15.81 8.07 -33.08
#